data_f2fae1790c134e775a169e49a8728017
#
_entry.id   f2fae1790c134e775a169e49a8728017
#
_cell.length_a   1.000
_cell.length_b   1.000
_cell.length_c   1.000
_cell.angle_alpha   90.00
_cell.angle_beta   90.00
_cell.angle_gamma   90.00
#
_symmetry.space_group_name_H-M   'P 1'
#
loop_
_entity.id
_entity.type
_entity.pdbx_description
1 polymer ?
#
loop_
_entity_poly.entity_id
_entity_poly.type
_entity_poly.pdbx_seq_one_letter_code
_entity_poly.pdbx_strand_id
1 'polypeptide(L)'
;MIKKILLLGSGELGKEFAIAAKRVGQYVIACDRYENAPAMQVADEYDVFDMLDGEALEAAVRKHTPDIIVPEIEAIRTERLYDIEKSGVQIVPSARAVNFTMNRKAIRDLAAKEL
;
A
#
# COMPACT_ATOMS: atom_id res chain seq x y z
N MET A 1 4.73 18.32 -7.92
CA MET A 1 5.04 17.14 -8.74
C MET A 1 4.05 16.02 -8.47
N ILE A 2 3.55 15.38 -9.51
CA ILE A 2 2.61 14.27 -9.37
C ILE A 2 3.37 13.00 -8.95
N LYS A 3 2.93 12.38 -7.87
CA LYS A 3 3.46 11.10 -7.41
C LYS A 3 2.50 10.00 -7.80
N LYS A 4 3.05 8.87 -8.20
CA LYS A 4 2.28 7.67 -8.51
C LYS A 4 2.25 6.79 -7.27
N ILE A 5 1.05 6.56 -6.74
CA ILE A 5 0.84 5.84 -5.49
C ILE A 5 0.20 4.49 -5.77
N LEU A 6 0.84 3.42 -5.32
CA LEU A 6 0.29 2.07 -5.36
C LEU A 6 -0.35 1.79 -4.00
N LEU A 7 -1.67 1.73 -3.98
CA LEU A 7 -2.44 1.49 -2.76
C LEU A 7 -2.71 -0.01 -2.62
N LEU A 8 -2.12 -0.62 -1.61
CA LEU A 8 -2.28 -2.06 -1.35
C LEU A 8 -3.39 -2.28 -0.33
N GLY A 9 -4.54 -2.65 -0.84
CA GLY A 9 -5.77 -2.73 -0.08
C GLY A 9 -6.66 -1.56 -0.42
N SER A 10 -7.86 -1.87 -0.91
CA SER A 10 -8.73 -0.86 -1.52
C SER A 10 -10.13 -0.89 -0.93
N GLY A 11 -10.23 -1.16 0.37
CA GLY A 11 -11.49 -1.11 1.12
C GLY A 11 -11.95 0.33 1.37
N GLU A 12 -12.82 0.51 2.37
CA GLU A 12 -13.39 1.83 2.65
C GLU A 12 -12.34 2.85 3.11
N LEU A 13 -11.38 2.44 3.94
CA LEU A 13 -10.29 3.32 4.35
C LEU A 13 -9.39 3.65 3.18
N GLY A 14 -9.15 2.66 2.31
CA GLY A 14 -8.39 2.88 1.08
C GLY A 14 -9.07 3.88 0.17
N LYS A 15 -10.41 3.83 0.07
CA LYS A 15 -11.19 4.79 -0.70
C LYS A 15 -11.03 6.20 -0.14
N GLU A 16 -11.11 6.37 1.19
CA GLU A 16 -10.90 7.67 1.81
C GLU A 16 -9.49 8.21 1.52
N PHE A 17 -8.49 7.35 1.60
CA PHE A 17 -7.13 7.72 1.26
C PHE A 17 -7.02 8.15 -0.22
N ALA A 18 -7.62 7.37 -1.12
CA ALA A 18 -7.57 7.66 -2.55
C ALA A 18 -8.22 9.01 -2.86
N ILE A 19 -9.36 9.30 -2.25
CA ILE A 19 -10.03 10.59 -2.40
C ILE A 19 -9.12 11.74 -1.96
N ALA A 20 -8.50 11.60 -0.78
CA ALA A 20 -7.59 12.62 -0.26
C ALA A 20 -6.38 12.82 -1.18
N ALA A 21 -5.79 11.73 -1.66
CA ALA A 21 -4.64 11.79 -2.57
C ALA A 21 -5.01 12.45 -3.89
N LYS A 22 -6.18 12.13 -4.44
CA LYS A 22 -6.67 12.74 -5.68
C LYS A 22 -6.91 14.24 -5.51
N ARG A 23 -7.38 14.67 -4.34
CA ARG A 23 -7.61 16.09 -4.06
C ARG A 23 -6.32 16.92 -4.11
N VAL A 24 -5.20 16.31 -3.77
CA VAL A 24 -3.90 16.99 -3.84
C VAL A 24 -3.15 16.69 -5.14
N GLY A 25 -3.84 16.10 -6.11
CA GLY A 25 -3.30 15.93 -7.46
C GLY A 25 -2.43 14.71 -7.69
N GLN A 26 -2.44 13.73 -6.79
CA GLN A 26 -1.63 12.52 -6.97
C GLN A 26 -2.33 11.51 -7.87
N TYR A 27 -1.54 10.58 -8.43
CA TYR A 27 -2.03 9.51 -9.29
C TYR A 27 -2.13 8.24 -8.46
N VAL A 28 -3.33 7.63 -8.39
CA VAL A 28 -3.57 6.48 -7.51
C VAL A 28 -3.89 5.23 -8.31
N ILE A 29 -3.19 4.14 -8.00
CA ILE A 29 -3.45 2.80 -8.51
C ILE A 29 -3.96 1.97 -7.35
N ALA A 30 -5.25 1.62 -7.37
CA ALA A 30 -5.88 0.87 -6.29
C ALA A 30 -5.76 -0.63 -6.52
N CYS A 31 -5.17 -1.35 -5.60
CA CYS A 31 -4.95 -2.79 -5.70
C CYS A 31 -5.72 -3.54 -4.63
N ASP A 32 -6.31 -4.66 -5.01
CA ASP A 32 -6.92 -5.58 -4.07
C ASP A 32 -7.01 -6.96 -4.74
N ARG A 33 -7.43 -7.97 -3.97
CA ARG A 33 -7.56 -9.33 -4.49
C ARG A 33 -8.88 -9.59 -5.21
N TYR A 34 -9.77 -8.61 -5.26
CA TYR A 34 -11.06 -8.73 -5.94
C TYR A 34 -11.37 -7.45 -6.70
N GLU A 35 -12.21 -7.58 -7.74
CA GLU A 35 -12.62 -6.43 -8.55
C GLU A 35 -13.66 -5.59 -7.85
N ASN A 36 -13.76 -4.34 -8.26
CA ASN A 36 -14.75 -3.39 -7.75
C ASN A 36 -14.62 -3.08 -6.25
N ALA A 37 -13.39 -3.20 -5.72
CA ALA A 37 -13.14 -2.75 -4.35
C ALA A 37 -13.42 -1.24 -4.24
N PRO A 38 -13.84 -0.76 -3.06
CA PRO A 38 -14.25 0.65 -2.90
C PRO A 38 -13.29 1.69 -3.47
N ALA A 39 -11.99 1.58 -3.20
CA ALA A 39 -11.02 2.55 -3.69
C ALA A 39 -10.88 2.53 -5.21
N MET A 40 -11.15 1.41 -5.85
CA MET A 40 -11.07 1.29 -7.31
C MET A 40 -12.08 2.20 -8.01
N GLN A 41 -13.14 2.59 -7.33
CA GLN A 41 -14.18 3.46 -7.88
C GLN A 41 -13.69 4.89 -8.08
N VAL A 42 -12.68 5.30 -7.33
CA VAL A 42 -12.19 6.70 -7.33
C VAL A 42 -10.72 6.83 -7.76
N ALA A 43 -10.03 5.72 -7.96
CA ALA A 43 -8.63 5.72 -8.39
C ALA A 43 -8.49 5.97 -9.90
N ASP A 44 -7.28 6.30 -10.33
CA ASP A 44 -6.97 6.47 -11.75
C ASP A 44 -6.88 5.12 -12.47
N GLU A 45 -6.32 4.13 -11.77
CA GLU A 45 -6.20 2.76 -12.27
C GLU A 45 -6.49 1.80 -11.13
N TYR A 46 -6.69 0.53 -11.47
CA TYR A 46 -6.78 -0.52 -10.47
C TYR A 46 -6.07 -1.77 -10.96
N ASP A 47 -5.71 -2.64 -10.03
CA ASP A 47 -5.11 -3.92 -10.34
C ASP A 47 -5.62 -4.97 -9.35
N VAL A 48 -5.81 -6.19 -9.83
CA VAL A 48 -6.33 -7.29 -9.01
C VAL A 48 -5.30 -8.39 -8.94
N PHE A 49 -4.78 -8.64 -7.76
CA PHE A 49 -3.83 -9.72 -7.54
C PHE A 49 -3.79 -10.06 -6.04
N ASP A 50 -3.23 -11.24 -5.73
CA ASP A 50 -3.06 -11.68 -4.35
C ASP A 50 -1.79 -11.05 -3.76
N MET A 51 -1.96 -10.12 -2.85
CA MET A 51 -0.84 -9.41 -2.23
C MET A 51 -0.06 -10.26 -1.23
N LEU A 52 -0.56 -11.45 -0.88
CA LEU A 52 0.19 -12.43 -0.11
C LEU A 52 1.16 -13.22 -0.99
N ASP A 53 0.98 -13.16 -2.29
CA ASP A 53 1.91 -13.74 -3.25
C ASP A 53 3.02 -12.72 -3.53
N GLY A 54 4.21 -12.98 -2.96
CA GLY A 54 5.34 -12.05 -3.07
C GLY A 54 5.77 -11.77 -4.50
N GLU A 55 5.69 -12.77 -5.39
CA GLU A 55 6.03 -12.59 -6.80
C GLU A 55 5.01 -11.70 -7.51
N ALA A 56 3.71 -11.90 -7.22
CA ALA A 56 2.66 -11.07 -7.79
C ALA A 56 2.80 -9.62 -7.32
N LEU A 57 3.13 -9.42 -6.05
CA LEU A 57 3.36 -8.10 -5.49
C LEU A 57 4.53 -7.39 -6.19
N GLU A 58 5.66 -8.08 -6.33
CA GLU A 58 6.82 -7.51 -7.01
C GLU A 58 6.56 -7.26 -8.50
N ALA A 59 5.80 -8.14 -9.15
CA ALA A 59 5.40 -7.95 -10.54
C ALA A 59 4.53 -6.68 -10.70
N ALA A 60 3.61 -6.43 -9.78
CA ALA A 60 2.80 -5.23 -9.81
C ALA A 60 3.65 -3.97 -9.63
N VAL A 61 4.62 -4.00 -8.73
CA VAL A 61 5.55 -2.88 -8.53
C VAL A 61 6.34 -2.61 -9.80
N ARG A 62 6.85 -3.63 -10.46
CA ARG A 62 7.57 -3.47 -11.73
C ARG A 62 6.68 -2.93 -12.84
N LYS A 63 5.43 -3.41 -12.90
CA LYS A 63 4.47 -2.98 -13.91
C LYS A 63 4.09 -1.51 -13.76
N HIS A 64 3.79 -1.10 -12.56
CA HIS A 64 3.26 0.24 -12.30
C HIS A 64 4.34 1.27 -11.99
N THR A 65 5.53 0.85 -11.62
CA THR A 65 6.65 1.74 -11.26
C THR A 65 6.21 2.88 -10.34
N PRO A 66 5.63 2.57 -9.17
CA PRO A 66 5.13 3.62 -8.28
C PRO A 66 6.27 4.39 -7.62
N ASP A 67 5.99 5.63 -7.25
CA ASP A 67 6.88 6.43 -6.40
C ASP A 67 6.68 6.08 -4.93
N ILE A 68 5.43 5.79 -4.55
CA ILE A 68 5.04 5.52 -3.17
C ILE A 68 4.14 4.30 -3.13
N ILE A 69 4.34 3.44 -2.13
CA ILE A 69 3.46 2.31 -1.85
C ILE A 69 2.82 2.56 -0.49
N VAL A 70 1.49 2.43 -0.43
CA VAL A 70 0.73 2.61 0.80
C VAL A 70 0.00 1.31 1.13
N PRO A 71 0.53 0.51 2.07
CA PRO A 71 -0.17 -0.68 2.56
C PRO A 71 -1.33 -0.27 3.46
N GLU A 72 -2.52 -0.77 3.17
CA GLU A 72 -3.74 -0.44 3.92
C GLU A 72 -4.34 -1.66 4.63
N ILE A 73 -4.09 -2.87 4.11
CA ILE A 73 -4.62 -4.11 4.70
C ILE A 73 -3.49 -5.00 5.22
N GLU A 74 -3.87 -5.99 6.04
CA GLU A 74 -2.91 -6.92 6.64
C GLU A 74 -2.50 -8.06 5.71
N ALA A 75 -3.31 -8.39 4.72
CA ALA A 75 -3.09 -9.51 3.81
C ALA A 75 -2.07 -9.17 2.72
N ILE A 76 -0.85 -8.86 3.14
CA ILE A 76 0.26 -8.46 2.27
C ILE A 76 1.50 -9.26 2.65
N ARG A 77 2.30 -9.64 1.67
CA ARG A 77 3.60 -10.28 1.90
C ARG A 77 4.61 -9.21 2.32
N THR A 78 4.58 -8.86 3.60
CA THR A 78 5.28 -7.69 4.14
C THR A 78 6.80 -7.78 4.03
N GLU A 79 7.39 -8.96 4.07
CA GLU A 79 8.84 -9.12 3.94
C GLU A 79 9.35 -8.67 2.57
N ARG A 80 8.52 -8.71 1.54
CA ARG A 80 8.89 -8.22 0.21
C ARG A 80 8.95 -6.70 0.17
N LEU A 81 8.25 -6.02 1.08
CA LEU A 81 8.28 -4.57 1.15
C LEU A 81 9.67 -4.04 1.51
N TYR A 82 10.45 -4.78 2.31
CA TYR A 82 11.83 -4.38 2.62
C TYR A 82 12.69 -4.32 1.37
N ASP A 83 12.58 -5.33 0.51
CA ASP A 83 13.35 -5.38 -0.73
C ASP A 83 12.91 -4.28 -1.69
N ILE A 84 11.61 -4.03 -1.78
CA ILE A 84 11.07 -2.97 -2.63
C ILE A 84 11.54 -1.60 -2.13
N GLU A 85 11.52 -1.38 -0.81
CA GLU A 85 11.98 -0.14 -0.21
C GLU A 85 13.47 0.10 -0.49
N LYS A 86 14.28 -0.96 -0.44
CA LYS A 86 15.71 -0.88 -0.76
C LYS A 86 15.96 -0.51 -2.22
N SER A 87 15.04 -0.84 -3.11
CA SER A 87 15.16 -0.49 -4.52
C SER A 87 14.89 0.98 -4.81
N GLY A 88 14.45 1.74 -3.82
CA GLY A 88 14.24 3.18 -3.93
C GLY A 88 12.78 3.63 -3.89
N VAL A 89 11.83 2.70 -3.80
CA VAL A 89 10.41 3.05 -3.68
C VAL A 89 10.10 3.41 -2.23
N GLN A 90 9.46 4.55 -2.02
CA GLN A 90 9.06 4.97 -0.69
C GLN A 90 7.83 4.17 -0.25
N ILE A 91 7.86 3.63 0.96
CA ILE A 91 6.72 2.94 1.56
C ILE A 91 6.21 3.77 2.74
N VAL A 92 4.93 4.08 2.75
CA VAL A 92 4.32 4.93 3.78
C VAL A 92 3.12 4.19 4.38
N PRO A 93 3.17 3.82 5.63
CA PRO A 93 4.32 3.88 6.55
C PRO A 93 5.48 3.00 6.07
N SER A 94 6.68 3.18 6.61
CA SER A 94 7.86 2.41 6.19
C SER A 94 7.61 0.90 6.28
N ALA A 95 8.38 0.09 5.53
CA ALA A 95 8.26 -1.37 5.58
C ALA A 95 8.39 -1.90 7.01
N ARG A 96 9.28 -1.32 7.79
CA ARG A 96 9.45 -1.68 9.20
C ARG A 96 8.18 -1.40 10.01
N ALA A 97 7.57 -0.23 9.82
CA ALA A 97 6.33 0.14 10.50
C ALA A 97 5.18 -0.77 10.10
N VAL A 98 5.09 -1.15 8.82
CA VAL A 98 4.07 -2.08 8.35
C VAL A 98 4.20 -3.43 9.05
N ASN A 99 5.42 -3.96 9.18
CA ASN A 99 5.64 -5.20 9.90
C ASN A 99 5.22 -5.09 11.37
N PHE A 100 5.46 -3.95 11.99
CA PHE A 100 4.97 -3.70 13.35
C PHE A 100 3.45 -3.69 13.42
N THR A 101 2.79 -3.07 12.44
CA THR A 101 1.32 -2.99 12.45
C THR A 101 0.64 -4.34 12.20
N MET A 102 1.35 -5.31 11.62
CA MET A 102 0.83 -6.68 11.44
C MET A 102 0.99 -7.53 12.70
N ASN A 103 1.66 -7.02 13.73
CA ASN A 103 1.84 -7.70 15.00
C ASN A 103 1.25 -6.83 16.12
N ARG A 104 0.12 -7.25 16.68
CA ARG A 104 -0.60 -6.45 17.70
C ARG A 104 0.23 -6.12 18.93
N LYS A 105 1.07 -7.06 19.36
CA LYS A 105 1.95 -6.81 20.50
C LYS A 105 2.99 -5.74 20.16
N ALA A 106 3.58 -5.85 18.97
CA ALA A 106 4.56 -4.88 18.51
C ALA A 106 3.93 -3.50 18.31
N ILE A 107 2.67 -3.44 17.85
CA ILE A 107 1.94 -2.16 17.75
C ILE A 107 1.82 -1.49 19.11
N ARG A 108 1.41 -2.26 20.14
CA ARG A 108 1.27 -1.70 21.48
C ARG A 108 2.60 -1.23 22.05
N ASP A 109 3.65 -2.02 21.84
CA ASP A 109 4.99 -1.67 22.29
C ASP A 109 5.50 -0.42 21.57
N LEU A 110 5.26 -0.33 20.28
CA LEU A 110 5.61 0.84 19.48
C LEU A 110 4.85 2.07 19.95
N ALA A 111 3.54 1.96 20.16
CA ALA A 111 2.71 3.06 20.64
C ALA A 111 3.19 3.54 22.02
N ALA A 112 3.51 2.62 22.94
CA ALA A 112 4.01 2.98 24.24
C ALA A 112 5.37 3.68 24.16
N LYS A 113 6.19 3.34 23.18
CA LYS A 113 7.52 3.91 22.98
C LYS A 113 7.49 5.27 22.31
N GLU A 114 6.59 5.45 21.35
CA GLU A 114 6.52 6.67 20.52
C GLU A 114 5.58 7.73 21.08
N LEU A 115 4.67 7.31 21.95
CA LEU A 115 3.69 8.21 22.55
C LEU A 115 3.99 8.42 24.03
#